data_4540e4f798da9f724cffc827d57030f1
#
_entry.id   4540e4f798da9f724cffc827d57030f1
#
_cell.length_a   1.000
_cell.length_b   1.000
_cell.length_c   1.000
_cell.angle_alpha   90.00
_cell.angle_beta   90.00
_cell.angle_gamma   90.00
#
_symmetry.space_group_name_H-M   'P 1'
#
loop_
_entity.id
_entity.type
_entity.pdbx_description
1 polymer ?
#
loop_
_entity_poly.entity_id
_entity_poly.type
_entity_poly.pdbx_seq_one_letter_code
_entity_poly.pdbx_strand_id
1 'polypeptide(L)'
;MKRVAVYLALTILGLGGCATADPDYAGRNTMDQARAECLAVARTSGYSDVAVDSVEKDGSHEWKVGLRMRRDGRDKTDRCEYNARTNRAHIS
;
A
#
# COMPACT_ATOMS: atom_id res chain seq x y z
N MET A 1 0.96 46.42 7.99
CA MET A 1 1.17 45.76 7.93
C MET A 1 1.45 44.93 7.95
N LYS A 2 1.43 44.89 7.97
CA LYS A 2 1.79 44.03 7.94
C LYS A 2 1.89 42.95 8.01
N ARG A 3 1.88 42.99 8.17
CA ARG A 3 2.00 41.91 8.21
C ARG A 3 2.08 40.89 8.18
N VAL A 4 2.15 41.08 8.35
CA VAL A 4 2.31 39.93 8.36
C VAL A 4 2.45 39.02 8.30
N ALA A 5 2.43 39.37 8.53
CA ALA A 5 2.69 38.34 8.57
C ALA A 5 2.71 37.44 8.61
N VAL A 6 2.68 37.79 8.73
CA VAL A 6 2.76 36.70 8.84
C VAL A 6 2.78 35.80 8.59
N TYR A 7 2.79 35.97 8.62
CA TYR A 7 2.94 34.87 8.50
C TYR A 7 3.09 33.97 8.47
N LEU A 8 3.16 34.32 8.63
CA LEU A 8 3.43 33.32 8.72
C LEU A 8 3.45 32.41 8.78
N ALA A 9 3.26 32.93 8.91
CA ALA A 9 3.39 31.83 9.07
C ALA A 9 3.34 31.02 9.04
N LEU A 10 3.33 31.25 9.06
CA LEU A 10 3.43 30.24 9.11
C LEU A 10 3.49 29.33 9.04
N THR A 11 3.48 29.57 9.05
CA THR A 11 3.63 28.50 9.07
C THR A 11 3.76 27.59 9.11
N ILE A 12 3.70 27.94 9.32
CA ILE A 12 3.88 26.88 9.45
C ILE A 12 3.98 26.07 9.45
N LEU A 13 3.97 26.30 9.52
CA LEU A 13 4.17 25.28 9.59
C LEU A 13 4.25 24.40 9.67
N GLY A 14 4.19 24.58 9.71
CA GLY A 14 4.31 23.47 9.82
C GLY A 14 4.34 22.88 9.91
N LEU A 15 4.42 22.97 10.14
CA LEU A 15 4.55 22.10 10.20
C LEU A 15 4.78 21.27 10.36
N GLY A 16 4.90 21.27 10.54
CA GLY A 16 5.06 20.31 10.63
C GLY A 16 5.24 19.53 10.85
N GLY A 17 5.39 19.36 10.92
CA GLY A 17 5.56 18.49 11.01
C GLY A 17 5.73 17.74 11.26
N CYS A 18 5.83 17.61 11.45
CA CYS A 18 6.00 16.79 11.58
C CYS A 18 6.03 15.82 11.51
N ALA A 19 6.24 16.10 11.44
CA ALA A 19 6.24 14.94 11.31
C ALA A 19 6.80 13.81 11.53
N THR A 20 6.82 13.43 11.73
CA THR A 20 7.35 12.37 12.39
C THR A 20 6.93 11.07 11.80
N ALA A 21 6.01 10.37 12.32
CA ALA A 21 5.55 9.13 11.74
C ALA A 21 4.95 9.42 10.38
N ASP A 22 5.24 8.56 9.42
CA ASP A 22 4.61 8.63 8.12
C ASP A 22 3.10 8.42 8.30
N PRO A 23 2.28 9.43 8.11
CA PRO A 23 0.84 9.28 8.31
C PRO A 23 0.22 8.26 7.37
N ASP A 24 0.85 8.05 6.20
CA ASP A 24 0.33 7.10 5.24
C ASP A 24 0.57 5.66 5.65
N TYR A 25 1.57 5.43 6.51
CA TYR A 25 1.88 4.07 6.92
C TYR A 25 0.70 3.40 7.61
N ALA A 26 0.05 4.09 8.53
CA ALA A 26 -1.09 3.52 9.24
C ALA A 26 -2.24 3.20 8.28
N GLY A 27 -2.46 4.08 7.30
CA GLY A 27 -3.48 3.85 6.29
C GLY A 27 -3.12 2.71 5.35
N ARG A 28 -1.83 2.52 5.10
CA ARG A 28 -1.36 1.43 4.24
C ARG A 28 -1.35 0.08 4.95
N ASN A 29 -1.24 0.08 6.27
CA ASN A 29 -1.13 -1.17 7.02
C ASN A 29 -2.52 -1.74 7.31
N THR A 30 -3.28 -1.98 6.25
CA THR A 30 -4.64 -2.49 6.34
C THR A 30 -4.83 -3.62 5.35
N MET A 31 -5.82 -4.46 5.65
CA MET A 31 -6.18 -5.56 4.77
C MET A 31 -6.57 -5.05 3.38
N ASP A 32 -7.34 -3.96 3.33
CA ASP A 32 -7.79 -3.41 2.05
C ASP A 32 -6.64 -2.92 1.21
N GLN A 33 -5.65 -2.28 1.83
CA GLN A 33 -4.50 -1.78 1.10
C GLN A 33 -3.63 -2.94 0.59
N ALA A 34 -3.43 -3.97 1.42
CA ALA A 34 -2.68 -5.15 1.00
C ALA A 34 -3.35 -5.80 -0.21
N ARG A 35 -4.67 -5.93 -0.16
CA ARG A 35 -5.43 -6.50 -1.25
C ARG A 35 -5.28 -5.68 -2.53
N ALA A 36 -5.44 -4.36 -2.41
CA ALA A 36 -5.39 -3.47 -3.56
C ALA A 36 -4.01 -3.48 -4.22
N GLU A 37 -2.95 -3.43 -3.42
CA GLU A 37 -1.60 -3.40 -3.98
C GLU A 37 -1.23 -4.73 -4.63
N CYS A 38 -1.65 -5.84 -4.04
CA CYS A 38 -1.38 -7.15 -4.62
C CYS A 38 -2.16 -7.37 -5.92
N LEU A 39 -3.41 -6.88 -5.98
CA LEU A 39 -4.16 -6.94 -7.23
C LEU A 39 -3.47 -6.12 -8.31
N ALA A 40 -2.99 -4.93 -7.96
CA ALA A 40 -2.33 -4.07 -8.93
C ALA A 40 -1.06 -4.71 -9.48
N VAL A 41 -0.22 -5.29 -8.62
CA VAL A 41 1.02 -5.87 -9.08
C VAL A 41 0.76 -7.10 -9.95
N ALA A 42 -0.27 -7.87 -9.65
CA ALA A 42 -0.62 -9.03 -10.47
C ALA A 42 -1.03 -8.60 -11.87
N ARG A 43 -1.86 -7.55 -11.95
CA ARG A 43 -2.33 -7.06 -13.25
C ARG A 43 -1.19 -6.48 -14.08
N THR A 44 -0.30 -5.73 -13.44
CA THR A 44 0.85 -5.17 -14.17
C THR A 44 1.86 -6.24 -14.56
N SER A 45 1.81 -7.40 -13.92
CA SER A 45 2.68 -8.53 -14.27
C SER A 45 2.09 -9.39 -15.39
N GLY A 46 0.97 -9.00 -15.94
CA GLY A 46 0.41 -9.68 -17.11
C GLY A 46 -0.62 -10.76 -16.79
N TYR A 47 -1.06 -10.85 -15.55
CA TYR A 47 -2.11 -11.79 -15.19
C TYR A 47 -3.48 -11.16 -15.42
N SER A 48 -4.46 -12.01 -15.75
CA SER A 48 -5.84 -11.59 -15.93
C SER A 48 -6.73 -12.34 -14.94
N ASP A 49 -7.97 -11.87 -14.82
CA ASP A 49 -8.96 -12.48 -13.94
C ASP A 49 -8.43 -12.67 -12.53
N VAL A 50 -7.76 -11.64 -12.03
CA VAL A 50 -7.11 -11.70 -10.73
C VAL A 50 -8.14 -11.54 -9.63
N ALA A 51 -8.16 -12.47 -8.70
CA ALA A 51 -9.06 -12.45 -7.55
C ALA A 51 -8.28 -12.77 -6.28
N VAL A 52 -8.68 -12.15 -5.19
CA VAL A 52 -8.09 -12.41 -3.89
C VAL A 52 -8.78 -13.60 -3.26
N ASP A 53 -7.99 -14.56 -2.83
CA ASP A 53 -8.46 -15.79 -2.21
C ASP A 53 -8.38 -15.71 -0.69
N SER A 54 -7.33 -15.07 -0.19
CA SER A 54 -7.11 -14.95 1.25
C SER A 54 -6.23 -13.76 1.54
N VAL A 55 -6.34 -13.22 2.75
CA VAL A 55 -5.47 -12.15 3.22
C VAL A 55 -5.10 -12.44 4.66
N GLU A 56 -3.82 -12.49 4.95
CA GLU A 56 -3.32 -12.75 6.30
C GLU A 56 -2.30 -11.71 6.71
N LYS A 57 -2.41 -11.25 7.94
CA LYS A 57 -1.39 -10.38 8.52
C LYS A 57 -0.19 -11.21 8.90
N ASP A 58 1.00 -10.76 8.49
CA ASP A 58 2.25 -11.47 8.77
C ASP A 58 3.21 -10.52 9.46
N GLY A 59 3.08 -10.42 10.76
CA GLY A 59 3.88 -9.48 11.52
C GLY A 59 3.21 -8.13 11.67
N SER A 60 3.99 -7.11 11.99
CA SER A 60 3.43 -5.80 12.33
C SER A 60 3.09 -4.96 11.10
N HIS A 61 3.73 -5.21 9.98
CA HIS A 61 3.54 -4.37 8.79
C HIS A 61 3.56 -5.18 7.49
N GLU A 62 3.49 -6.50 7.56
CA GLU A 62 3.53 -7.34 6.38
C GLU A 62 2.25 -8.15 6.26
N TRP A 63 1.87 -8.41 5.01
CA TRP A 63 0.64 -9.12 4.68
C TRP A 63 0.93 -10.15 3.61
N LYS A 64 0.25 -11.29 3.70
CA LYS A 64 0.29 -12.30 2.66
C LYS A 64 -1.08 -12.41 2.04
N VAL A 65 -1.13 -12.29 0.73
CA VAL A 65 -2.37 -12.30 -0.03
C VAL A 65 -2.33 -13.46 -1.00
N GLY A 66 -3.26 -14.38 -0.84
CA GLY A 66 -3.41 -15.47 -1.80
C GLY A 66 -4.19 -15.00 -3.00
N LEU A 67 -3.68 -15.26 -4.19
CA LEU A 67 -4.27 -14.80 -5.43
C LEU A 67 -4.62 -15.98 -6.32
N ARG A 68 -5.78 -15.90 -6.98
CA ARG A 68 -6.14 -16.74 -8.12
C ARG A 68 -6.13 -15.85 -9.36
N MET A 69 -5.51 -16.34 -10.41
CA MET A 69 -5.33 -15.52 -11.61
C MET A 69 -5.13 -16.41 -12.81
N ARG A 70 -5.13 -15.82 -13.99
CA ARG A 70 -4.96 -16.53 -15.24
C ARG A 70 -3.83 -15.95 -16.04
N ARG A 71 -3.14 -16.82 -16.73
CA ARG A 71 -2.12 -16.41 -17.67
C ARG A 71 -2.07 -17.43 -18.78
N ASP A 72 -2.13 -16.92 -20.02
CA ASP A 72 -2.11 -17.78 -21.23
C ASP A 72 -3.21 -18.85 -21.18
N GLY A 73 -4.38 -18.44 -20.68
CA GLY A 73 -5.53 -19.34 -20.59
C GLY A 73 -5.48 -20.36 -19.49
N ARG A 74 -4.49 -20.28 -18.62
CA ARG A 74 -4.33 -21.24 -17.52
C ARG A 74 -4.61 -20.58 -16.19
N ASP A 75 -5.31 -21.30 -15.33
CA ASP A 75 -5.53 -20.86 -13.96
C ASP A 75 -4.27 -21.10 -13.16
N LYS A 76 -3.99 -20.15 -12.28
CA LYS A 76 -2.80 -20.21 -11.45
C LYS A 76 -3.12 -19.61 -10.08
N THR A 77 -2.59 -20.21 -9.04
CA THR A 77 -2.64 -19.61 -7.71
C THR A 77 -1.24 -19.26 -7.29
N ASP A 78 -1.13 -18.12 -6.63
CA ASP A 78 0.18 -17.66 -6.19
C ASP A 78 -0.01 -16.79 -4.96
N ARG A 79 1.08 -16.42 -4.34
CA ARG A 79 1.05 -15.60 -3.15
C ARG A 79 1.73 -14.28 -3.42
N CYS A 80 1.10 -13.23 -2.93
CA CYS A 80 1.66 -11.90 -2.99
C CYS A 80 2.01 -11.46 -1.57
N GLU A 81 3.17 -10.84 -1.42
CA GLU A 81 3.58 -10.29 -0.14
C GLU A 81 3.59 -8.77 -0.23
N TYR A 82 2.92 -8.15 0.72
CA TYR A 82 2.83 -6.70 0.76
C TYR A 82 3.46 -6.20 2.06
N ASN A 83 4.32 -5.20 1.93
CA ASN A 83 4.99 -4.56 3.05
C ASN A 83 4.48 -3.13 3.14
N ALA A 84 3.72 -2.85 4.22
CA ALA A 84 3.11 -1.53 4.38
C ALA A 84 4.15 -0.46 4.69
N ARG A 85 5.26 -0.83 5.30
CA ARG A 85 6.30 0.13 5.62
C ARG A 85 6.94 0.71 4.35
N THR A 86 7.19 -0.12 3.37
CA THR A 86 7.81 0.29 2.12
C THR A 86 6.80 0.53 1.01
N ASN A 87 5.54 0.18 1.26
CA ASN A 87 4.48 0.25 0.27
C ASN A 87 4.81 -0.56 -0.98
N ARG A 88 5.34 -1.75 -0.78
CA ARG A 88 5.74 -2.61 -1.88
C ARG A 88 5.04 -3.95 -1.80
N ALA A 89 4.62 -4.43 -2.97
CA ALA A 89 4.01 -5.73 -3.11
C ALA A 89 4.76 -6.49 -4.18
N HIS A 90 4.90 -7.81 -3.98
CA HIS A 90 5.51 -8.66 -5.00
C HIS A 90 4.91 -10.05 -4.93
N ILE A 91 4.88 -10.70 -6.07
CA ILE A 91 4.37 -12.06 -6.20
C ILE A 91 5.56 -13.01 -6.10
N SER A 92 5.48 -13.95 -5.18
CA SER A 92 6.58 -14.89 -4.93
C SER A 92 6.39 -16.20 -5.69
#